data_a395f30ca27ecec8ea3babd425db4d92
#
_entry.id   a395f30ca27ecec8ea3babd425db4d92
#
_cell.length_a   1.000
_cell.length_b   1.000
_cell.length_c   1.000
_cell.angle_alpha   90.00
_cell.angle_beta   90.00
_cell.angle_gamma   90.00
#
_symmetry.space_group_name_H-M   'P 1'
#
loop_
_entity.id
_entity.type
_entity.pdbx_description
1 polymer ?
#
loop_
_entity_poly.entity_id
_entity_poly.type
_entity_poly.pdbx_seq_one_letter_code
_entity_poly.pdbx_strand_id
1 'polypeptide(L)'
;DQCFSSRSRLWLVTTQSSSLEPWDADSAIAALWLGNVINQVTGKRYAHILMLYVLPPYRRQGIAKALLKTSQQWAQQRGDQQIGLQVFSHNQAALNLYKQLNFQTQALLLVKPLSTSPQTDD
;
A
#
# COMPACT_ATOMS: atom_id res chain seq x y z
N ASP A 1 -12.10 14.01 5.23
CA ASP A 1 -11.96 12.94 4.47
C ASP A 1 -13.18 12.21 4.20
N GLN A 2 -14.19 12.94 3.93
CA GLN A 2 -15.44 12.34 3.58
C GLN A 2 -15.33 11.53 2.31
N CYS A 3 -14.46 11.96 1.39
CA CYS A 3 -14.32 11.26 0.14
C CYS A 3 -13.84 9.85 0.32
N PHE A 4 -13.05 9.63 1.34
CA PHE A 4 -12.47 8.32 1.55
C PHE A 4 -13.19 7.53 2.60
N SER A 5 -14.25 8.07 3.13
CA SER A 5 -15.01 7.43 4.17
C SER A 5 -14.11 6.95 5.30
N SER A 6 -14.69 6.40 6.33
CA SER A 6 -13.92 5.88 7.44
C SER A 6 -13.19 4.60 7.08
N ARG A 7 -13.36 4.11 5.86
CA ARG A 7 -12.78 2.84 5.48
C ARG A 7 -11.43 2.95 4.80
N SER A 8 -10.99 4.15 4.49
CA SER A 8 -9.71 4.29 3.84
C SER A 8 -8.99 5.51 4.38
N ARG A 9 -7.70 5.55 4.11
CA ARG A 9 -6.87 6.61 4.65
C ARG A 9 -5.76 6.91 3.67
N LEU A 10 -5.47 8.20 3.51
CA LEU A 10 -4.39 8.64 2.64
C LEU A 10 -3.44 9.51 3.44
N TRP A 11 -2.16 9.20 3.39
CA TRP A 11 -1.10 10.04 3.93
C TRP A 11 -0.23 10.56 2.81
N LEU A 12 0.14 11.82 2.90
CA LEU A 12 1.09 12.43 1.98
C LEU A 12 2.27 12.93 2.78
N VAL A 13 3.47 12.79 2.21
CA VAL A 13 4.68 13.33 2.79
C VAL A 13 5.17 14.44 1.89
N THR A 14 5.48 15.58 2.49
CA THR A 14 5.95 16.74 1.74
C THR A 14 7.32 17.15 2.22
N THR A 15 8.04 17.87 1.35
CA THR A 15 9.36 18.34 1.72
C THR A 15 9.33 19.54 2.63
N GLN A 16 8.24 20.28 2.59
CA GLN A 16 8.11 21.46 3.43
C GLN A 16 6.94 21.28 4.33
N SER A 17 7.19 21.55 5.58
CA SER A 17 6.17 21.27 6.55
C SER A 17 5.39 22.50 6.97
N SER A 18 5.91 23.69 6.71
CA SER A 18 5.38 24.79 7.47
C SER A 18 4.25 25.54 6.82
N SER A 19 4.23 25.67 5.52
CA SER A 19 3.25 26.55 4.94
C SER A 19 2.37 25.91 3.92
N LEU A 20 2.56 24.64 3.64
CA LEU A 20 1.82 23.98 2.59
C LEU A 20 0.54 23.38 3.13
N GLU A 21 -0.45 23.38 2.28
CA GLU A 21 -1.66 22.66 2.59
C GLU A 21 -1.38 21.18 2.61
N PRO A 22 -2.00 20.44 3.52
CA PRO A 22 -1.74 19.01 3.59
C PRO A 22 -2.08 18.25 2.32
N TRP A 23 -2.95 18.81 1.51
CA TRP A 23 -3.39 18.12 0.30
C TRP A 23 -2.71 18.64 -0.95
N ASP A 24 -1.67 19.44 -0.80
CA ASP A 24 -0.97 19.97 -1.96
C ASP A 24 -0.15 18.89 -2.60
N ALA A 25 -0.69 18.27 -3.61
CA ALA A 25 -0.06 17.13 -4.26
C ALA A 25 1.21 17.51 -5.00
N ASP A 26 1.35 18.77 -5.37
CA ASP A 26 2.53 19.18 -6.12
C ASP A 26 3.79 19.13 -5.28
N SER A 27 3.67 19.24 -3.98
CA SER A 27 4.84 19.18 -3.10
C SER A 27 5.00 17.83 -2.43
N ALA A 28 4.14 16.89 -2.72
CA ALA A 28 4.23 15.57 -2.12
C ALA A 28 5.38 14.79 -2.71
N ILE A 29 6.17 14.17 -1.85
CA ILE A 29 7.28 13.32 -2.28
C ILE A 29 6.98 11.84 -2.06
N ALA A 30 5.95 11.52 -1.33
CA ALA A 30 5.56 10.14 -1.07
C ALA A 30 4.09 10.10 -0.70
N ALA A 31 3.48 8.95 -0.91
CA ALA A 31 2.07 8.75 -0.57
C ALA A 31 1.84 7.33 -0.12
N LEU A 32 0.91 7.17 0.80
CA LEU A 32 0.48 5.88 1.30
C LEU A 32 -1.04 5.89 1.36
N TRP A 33 -1.67 4.91 0.75
CA TRP A 33 -3.13 4.81 0.74
C TRP A 33 -3.53 3.46 1.29
N LEU A 34 -4.35 3.47 2.33
CA LEU A 34 -4.84 2.27 2.98
C LEU A 34 -6.32 2.09 2.73
N GLY A 35 -6.72 0.86 2.51
CA GLY A 35 -8.11 0.47 2.45
C GLY A 35 -8.37 -0.65 3.44
N ASN A 36 -9.49 -1.33 3.24
CA ASN A 36 -9.89 -2.44 4.10
C ASN A 36 -10.20 -3.66 3.26
N VAL A 37 -9.87 -4.82 3.82
CA VAL A 37 -10.14 -6.10 3.20
C VAL A 37 -10.72 -6.99 4.29
N ILE A 38 -11.58 -7.91 3.89
CA ILE A 38 -12.13 -8.91 4.79
C ILE A 38 -11.33 -10.19 4.66
N ASN A 39 -10.82 -10.67 5.78
CA ASN A 39 -10.17 -11.97 5.83
C ASN A 39 -11.24 -13.04 5.65
N GLN A 40 -11.13 -13.82 4.59
CA GLN A 40 -12.20 -14.75 4.25
C GLN A 40 -12.25 -15.94 5.16
N VAL A 41 -11.21 -16.19 5.93
CA VAL A 41 -11.23 -17.27 6.91
C VAL A 41 -11.88 -16.82 8.21
N THR A 42 -11.52 -15.63 8.69
CA THR A 42 -11.99 -15.17 9.99
C THR A 42 -13.19 -14.25 9.91
N GLY A 43 -13.46 -13.70 8.72
CA GLY A 43 -14.51 -12.70 8.56
C GLY A 43 -14.16 -11.34 9.10
N LYS A 44 -12.94 -11.14 9.56
CA LYS A 44 -12.55 -9.88 10.19
C LYS A 44 -11.89 -8.96 9.19
N ARG A 45 -12.13 -7.66 9.38
CA ARG A 45 -11.54 -6.62 8.58
C ARG A 45 -10.07 -6.44 8.94
N TYR A 46 -9.24 -6.14 7.95
CA TYR A 46 -7.88 -5.71 8.23
C TYR A 46 -7.46 -4.66 7.20
N ALA A 47 -6.46 -3.87 7.59
CA ALA A 47 -5.94 -2.81 6.74
C ALA A 47 -5.18 -3.41 5.58
N HIS A 48 -5.34 -2.81 4.42
CA HIS A 48 -4.65 -3.26 3.21
C HIS A 48 -4.03 -2.05 2.53
N ILE A 49 -2.75 -2.15 2.25
CA ILE A 49 -2.03 -1.06 1.59
C ILE A 49 -2.39 -1.11 0.11
N LEU A 50 -3.10 -0.10 -0.34
CA LEU A 50 -3.52 0.00 -1.72
C LEU A 50 -2.45 0.63 -2.58
N MET A 51 -1.70 1.56 -2.02
CA MET A 51 -0.65 2.24 -2.76
C MET A 51 0.40 2.73 -1.77
N LEU A 52 1.64 2.53 -2.13
CA LEU A 52 2.78 3.11 -1.42
C LEU A 52 3.75 3.57 -2.50
N TYR A 53 4.01 4.86 -2.53
CA TYR A 53 4.86 5.40 -3.56
C TYR A 53 5.77 6.48 -3.00
N VAL A 54 7.03 6.42 -3.39
CA VAL A 54 8.01 7.43 -3.05
C VAL A 54 8.64 7.90 -4.35
N LEU A 55 8.68 9.21 -4.57
CA LEU A 55 9.28 9.75 -5.77
C LEU A 55 10.74 9.32 -5.86
N PRO A 56 11.22 9.01 -7.08
CA PRO A 56 12.57 8.45 -7.22
C PRO A 56 13.68 9.25 -6.54
N PRO A 57 13.72 10.58 -6.61
CA PRO A 57 14.82 11.31 -5.95
C PRO A 57 14.85 11.13 -4.43
N TYR A 58 13.75 10.68 -3.84
CA TYR A 58 13.66 10.58 -2.39
C TYR A 58 13.69 9.15 -1.91
N ARG A 59 13.97 8.22 -2.78
CA ARG A 59 14.07 6.82 -2.41
C ARG A 59 15.36 6.55 -1.65
N ARG A 60 15.37 5.43 -0.92
CA ARG A 60 16.51 5.00 -0.10
C ARG A 60 16.81 5.93 1.05
N GLN A 61 15.80 6.66 1.51
CA GLN A 61 15.94 7.54 2.66
C GLN A 61 15.09 7.09 3.83
N GLY A 62 14.50 5.91 3.73
CA GLY A 62 13.69 5.38 4.82
C GLY A 62 12.26 5.89 4.84
N ILE A 63 11.82 6.61 3.81
CA ILE A 63 10.46 7.15 3.79
C ILE A 63 9.43 6.05 3.70
N ALA A 64 9.64 5.08 2.79
CA ALA A 64 8.72 3.97 2.66
C ALA A 64 8.61 3.20 3.97
N LYS A 65 9.75 2.96 4.61
CA LYS A 65 9.77 2.23 5.87
C LYS A 65 9.00 2.98 6.95
N ALA A 66 9.16 4.30 6.99
CA ALA A 66 8.44 5.12 7.97
C ALA A 66 6.95 5.09 7.71
N LEU A 67 6.54 5.18 6.45
CA LEU A 67 5.12 5.11 6.10
C LEU A 67 4.54 3.75 6.46
N LEU A 68 5.27 2.68 6.23
CA LEU A 68 4.81 1.35 6.60
C LEU A 68 4.64 1.21 8.10
N LYS A 69 5.54 1.79 8.88
CA LYS A 69 5.39 1.78 10.33
C LYS A 69 4.17 2.59 10.77
N THR A 70 3.93 3.72 10.13
CA THR A 70 2.75 4.51 10.42
C THR A 70 1.48 3.72 10.13
N SER A 71 1.44 3.03 9.00
CA SER A 71 0.27 2.24 8.66
C SER A 71 0.05 1.11 9.65
N GLN A 72 1.12 0.50 10.10
CA GLN A 72 1.05 -0.59 11.07
C GLN A 72 0.50 -0.08 12.40
N GLN A 73 0.97 1.07 12.85
CA GLN A 73 0.47 1.66 14.08
C GLN A 73 -1.00 2.00 13.99
N TRP A 74 -1.40 2.56 12.86
CA TRP A 74 -2.81 2.88 12.64
C TRP A 74 -3.68 1.64 12.69
N ALA A 75 -3.23 0.56 12.06
CA ALA A 75 -3.96 -0.69 12.07
C ALA A 75 -4.04 -1.28 13.48
N GLN A 76 -2.94 -1.22 14.21
CA GLN A 76 -2.92 -1.71 15.58
C GLN A 76 -3.88 -0.94 16.48
N GLN A 77 -3.94 0.37 16.31
CA GLN A 77 -4.84 1.20 17.09
C GLN A 77 -6.30 0.90 16.79
N ARG A 78 -6.60 0.48 15.57
CA ARG A 78 -7.96 0.07 15.22
C ARG A 78 -8.32 -1.31 15.75
N GLY A 79 -7.34 -2.07 16.21
CA GLY A 79 -7.58 -3.44 16.63
C GLY A 79 -7.47 -4.45 15.50
N ASP A 80 -6.92 -4.08 14.36
CA ASP A 80 -6.71 -5.03 13.28
C ASP A 80 -5.68 -6.07 13.71
N GLN A 81 -5.89 -7.30 13.27
CA GLN A 81 -5.00 -8.39 13.62
C GLN A 81 -3.85 -8.54 12.64
N GLN A 82 -3.96 -7.90 11.49
CA GLN A 82 -2.91 -7.97 10.48
C GLN A 82 -3.03 -6.75 9.57
N ILE A 83 -2.02 -6.56 8.74
CA ILE A 83 -2.03 -5.59 7.68
C ILE A 83 -1.49 -6.29 6.44
N GLY A 84 -2.07 -6.01 5.28
CA GLY A 84 -1.69 -6.71 4.07
C GLY A 84 -1.33 -5.78 2.95
N LEU A 85 -0.71 -6.35 1.94
CA LEU A 85 -0.40 -5.64 0.71
C LEU A 85 -0.22 -6.66 -0.40
N GLN A 86 -0.20 -6.16 -1.63
CA GLN A 86 0.16 -6.97 -2.77
C GLN A 86 1.42 -6.38 -3.40
N VAL A 87 2.27 -7.24 -3.89
CA VAL A 87 3.50 -6.84 -4.53
C VAL A 87 3.77 -7.79 -5.70
N PHE A 88 4.23 -7.23 -6.81
CA PHE A 88 4.57 -8.06 -7.95
C PHE A 88 5.77 -8.93 -7.61
N SER A 89 5.71 -10.18 -8.04
CA SER A 89 6.74 -11.15 -7.68
C SER A 89 8.12 -10.79 -8.21
N HIS A 90 8.19 -10.00 -9.28
CA HIS A 90 9.47 -9.59 -9.83
C HIS A 90 10.04 -8.35 -9.17
N ASN A 91 9.30 -7.70 -8.29
CA ASN A 91 9.77 -6.50 -7.63
C ASN A 91 10.63 -6.87 -6.42
N GLN A 92 11.87 -7.23 -6.69
CA GLN A 92 12.74 -7.79 -5.67
C GLN A 92 13.07 -6.79 -4.56
N ALA A 93 13.23 -5.52 -4.93
CA ALA A 93 13.54 -4.50 -3.93
C ALA A 93 12.42 -4.37 -2.91
N ALA A 94 11.18 -4.36 -3.39
CA ALA A 94 10.03 -4.26 -2.50
C ALA A 94 9.92 -5.52 -1.64
N LEU A 95 10.10 -6.69 -2.25
CA LEU A 95 10.03 -7.93 -1.49
C LEU A 95 11.05 -7.97 -0.37
N ASN A 96 12.27 -7.51 -0.64
CA ASN A 96 13.29 -7.47 0.38
C ASN A 96 12.90 -6.54 1.52
N LEU A 97 12.35 -5.37 1.19
CA LEU A 97 11.91 -4.43 2.21
C LEU A 97 10.82 -5.04 3.08
N TYR A 98 9.82 -5.65 2.46
CA TYR A 98 8.72 -6.20 3.23
C TYR A 98 9.16 -7.37 4.09
N LYS A 99 10.09 -8.18 3.63
CA LYS A 99 10.64 -9.24 4.45
C LYS A 99 11.36 -8.69 5.67
N GLN A 100 12.12 -7.61 5.49
CA GLN A 100 12.80 -6.97 6.62
C GLN A 100 11.81 -6.48 7.67
N LEU A 101 10.61 -6.13 7.25
CA LEU A 101 9.59 -5.64 8.14
C LEU A 101 8.65 -6.75 8.60
N ASN A 102 9.04 -8.00 8.37
CA ASN A 102 8.32 -9.18 8.86
C ASN A 102 7.00 -9.45 8.17
N PHE A 103 6.84 -8.94 6.94
CA PHE A 103 5.72 -9.37 6.12
C PHE A 103 5.99 -10.78 5.61
N GLN A 104 4.96 -11.59 5.58
CA GLN A 104 5.04 -12.97 5.13
C GLN A 104 4.05 -13.20 4.01
N THR A 105 4.41 -14.06 3.08
CA THR A 105 3.49 -14.43 2.01
C THR A 105 2.37 -15.27 2.60
N GLN A 106 1.15 -14.81 2.42
CA GLN A 106 -0.01 -15.53 2.94
C GLN A 106 -0.88 -16.07 1.83
N ALA A 107 -0.81 -15.46 0.65
CA ALA A 107 -1.60 -15.89 -0.50
C ALA A 107 -0.85 -15.49 -1.76
N LEU A 108 -1.22 -16.13 -2.85
CA LEU A 108 -0.67 -15.80 -4.16
C LEU A 108 -1.80 -15.39 -5.08
N LEU A 109 -1.57 -14.36 -5.86
CA LEU A 109 -2.48 -13.96 -6.92
C LEU A 109 -1.96 -14.58 -8.22
N LEU A 110 -2.75 -15.45 -8.80
CA LEU A 110 -2.39 -16.12 -10.04
C LEU A 110 -3.26 -15.55 -11.16
N VAL A 111 -2.63 -15.21 -12.26
CA VAL A 111 -3.35 -14.69 -13.41
C VAL A 111 -2.93 -15.48 -14.64
N LYS A 112 -3.85 -15.59 -15.56
CA LYS A 112 -3.59 -16.24 -16.84
C LYS A 112 -3.98 -15.29 -17.94
N PRO A 113 -3.04 -14.77 -18.71
CA PRO A 113 -3.42 -13.91 -19.83
C PRO A 113 -4.28 -14.67 -20.81
N LEU A 114 -5.30 -14.02 -21.31
CA LEU A 114 -6.18 -14.62 -22.30
C LEU A 114 -6.00 -13.87 -23.61
N SER A 115 -6.04 -14.62 -24.69
CA SER A 115 -5.96 -13.99 -25.99
C SER A 115 -7.24 -13.22 -26.25
N THR A 116 -7.07 -12.00 -26.69
CA THR A 116 -8.23 -11.21 -27.13
C THR A 116 -8.37 -11.22 -28.64
N SER A 117 -7.48 -11.90 -29.31
CA SER A 117 -7.55 -12.00 -30.75
C SER A 117 -8.80 -12.78 -31.15
N PRO A 118 -9.53 -12.33 -32.10
CA PRO A 118 -10.74 -13.04 -32.48
C PRO A 118 -10.45 -14.26 -33.32
N GLN A 119 -9.25 -14.65 -33.60
CA GLN A 119 -8.93 -15.72 -34.33
C GLN A 119 -9.16 -16.95 -33.90
N THR A 120 -9.44 -17.58 -34.07
CA THR A 120 -9.64 -18.49 -33.66
C THR A 120 -9.61 -19.49 -33.95
N ASP A 121 -9.54 -19.82 -34.09
CA ASP A 121 -9.47 -20.61 -34.36
C ASP A 121 -9.85 -21.49 -34.54
N ASP A 122 -10.04 -21.76 -34.71
CA ASP A 122 -10.42 -22.53 -34.87
C ASP A 122 -10.56 -23.15 -34.77
#